data_c0199b0d71cef582e97770bf0ae80941
#
_entry.id   c0199b0d71cef582e97770bf0ae80941
#
_cell.length_a   1.000
_cell.length_b   1.000
_cell.length_c   1.000
_cell.angle_alpha   90.00
_cell.angle_beta   90.00
_cell.angle_gamma   90.00
#
_symmetry.space_group_name_H-M   'P 1'
#
loop_
_entity.id
_entity.type
_entity.pdbx_description
1 polymer ?
#
loop_
_entity_poly.entity_id
_entity_poly.type
_entity_poly.pdbx_seq_one_letter_code
_entity_poly.pdbx_strand_id
1 'polypeptide(L)'
;MAEEPNRPKDCIICGGPTGSREHVFPSALGGRRENKKIYCSNHNQWMGPHVGVLQKQLEAINAMLEVQPDRGVVRSHVFEGDDGVRYSIKGSDISPAPDLDAILDGYTLGESHQIKIAPGDLPLIKERARQRGLKLDIVEMAPPAVEFRVEPHKISLMQGGDEAMRAVAYLALTFVAHFWPQVARAPGLAAIKDMLRSGLVYAGTDSIAAPLPASGFVAWSPALDAPPELLHPTGLGHTVVLCVRAGLVLAYVSLINL
;
A
#
# COMPACT_ATOMS: atom_id res chain seq x y z
N MET A 1 -23.05 -11.10 26.36
CA MET A 1 -21.74 -11.12 25.70
C MET A 1 -20.79 -11.80 26.66
N ALA A 2 -20.39 -13.05 26.39
CA ALA A 2 -19.45 -13.77 27.22
C ALA A 2 -18.08 -13.07 27.13
N GLU A 3 -17.47 -12.72 28.26
CA GLU A 3 -16.09 -12.28 28.32
C GLU A 3 -15.19 -13.38 27.74
N GLU A 4 -14.50 -13.07 26.64
CA GLU A 4 -13.50 -13.98 26.09
C GLU A 4 -12.37 -14.17 27.12
N PRO A 5 -12.16 -15.41 27.59
CA PRO A 5 -11.22 -15.66 28.66
C PRO A 5 -9.81 -15.32 28.20
N ASN A 6 -9.20 -14.35 28.90
CA ASN A 6 -7.76 -14.16 29.07
C ASN A 6 -6.89 -14.19 27.79
N ARG A 7 -7.19 -13.37 26.77
CA ARG A 7 -6.24 -13.14 25.69
C ARG A 7 -5.01 -12.44 26.27
N PRO A 8 -3.80 -12.95 25.98
CA PRO A 8 -2.56 -12.34 26.45
C PRO A 8 -2.51 -10.86 26.05
N LYS A 9 -2.09 -10.01 26.98
CA LYS A 9 -1.97 -8.55 26.77
C LYS A 9 -0.54 -8.13 26.46
N ASP A 10 0.31 -9.09 26.07
CA ASP A 10 1.73 -8.86 25.85
C ASP A 10 2.04 -8.74 24.36
N CYS A 11 2.92 -7.81 24.01
CA CYS A 11 3.41 -7.62 22.66
C CYS A 11 4.06 -8.91 22.15
N ILE A 12 3.60 -9.38 21.00
CA ILE A 12 4.10 -10.66 20.44
C ILE A 12 5.57 -10.62 20.04
N ILE A 13 6.15 -9.42 19.93
CA ILE A 13 7.55 -9.20 19.56
C ILE A 13 8.43 -9.14 20.80
N CYS A 14 8.13 -8.31 21.81
CA CYS A 14 9.03 -8.06 22.94
C CYS A 14 8.50 -8.54 24.29
N GLY A 15 7.27 -9.06 24.37
CA GLY A 15 6.65 -9.44 25.63
C GLY A 15 6.22 -8.28 26.55
N GLY A 16 6.47 -7.04 26.14
CA GLY A 16 6.03 -5.85 26.88
C GLY A 16 4.53 -5.57 26.73
N PRO A 17 3.96 -4.62 27.51
CA PRO A 17 2.53 -4.36 27.49
C PRO A 17 2.05 -3.90 26.10
N THR A 18 0.92 -4.45 25.66
CA THR A 18 0.21 -4.03 24.45
C THR A 18 -0.65 -2.80 24.69
N GLY A 19 -1.26 -2.24 23.66
CA GLY A 19 -2.19 -1.11 23.76
C GLY A 19 -2.27 -0.25 22.52
N SER A 20 -1.34 -0.45 21.60
CA SER A 20 -1.38 0.23 20.32
C SER A 20 -2.51 -0.34 19.45
N ARG A 21 -3.24 0.56 18.78
CA ARG A 21 -4.26 0.16 17.79
C ARG A 21 -3.55 -0.26 16.50
N GLU A 22 -3.54 -1.53 16.26
CA GLU A 22 -3.01 -2.10 15.01
C GLU A 22 -4.16 -2.49 14.10
N HIS A 23 -4.07 -2.08 12.83
CA HIS A 23 -4.95 -2.62 11.80
C HIS A 23 -4.52 -4.05 11.47
N VAL A 24 -5.45 -4.99 11.57
CA VAL A 24 -5.19 -6.40 11.22
C VAL A 24 -4.77 -6.54 9.75
N PHE A 25 -5.31 -5.68 8.91
CA PHE A 25 -4.85 -5.41 7.55
C PHE A 25 -4.64 -3.89 7.40
N PRO A 26 -3.63 -3.41 6.66
CA PRO A 26 -3.32 -1.99 6.60
C PRO A 26 -4.51 -1.13 6.17
N SER A 27 -4.76 -0.05 6.90
CA SER A 27 -5.86 0.88 6.60
C SER A 27 -5.76 1.49 5.21
N ALA A 28 -4.54 1.75 4.74
CA ALA A 28 -4.28 2.29 3.41
C ALA A 28 -4.61 1.31 2.27
N LEU A 29 -4.71 0.03 2.57
CA LEU A 29 -5.12 -1.04 1.65
C LEU A 29 -6.56 -1.49 1.92
N GLY A 30 -7.38 -0.66 2.57
CA GLY A 30 -8.80 -0.92 2.83
C GLY A 30 -9.11 -1.68 4.12
N GLY A 31 -8.11 -1.99 4.94
CA GLY A 31 -8.31 -2.64 6.24
C GLY A 31 -9.03 -1.74 7.24
N ARG A 32 -10.05 -2.29 7.94
CA ARG A 32 -10.85 -1.53 8.92
C ARG A 32 -10.81 -2.13 10.32
N ARG A 33 -10.38 -3.39 10.43
CA ARG A 33 -10.36 -4.10 11.70
C ARG A 33 -9.12 -3.77 12.49
N GLU A 34 -9.29 -3.26 13.69
CA GLU A 34 -8.20 -2.95 14.64
C GLU A 34 -8.10 -4.02 15.75
N ASN A 35 -6.89 -4.21 16.27
CA ASN A 35 -6.62 -5.03 17.45
C ASN A 35 -5.56 -4.35 18.34
N LYS A 36 -5.91 -4.12 19.62
CA LYS A 36 -5.02 -3.48 20.59
C LYS A 36 -4.17 -4.48 21.41
N LYS A 37 -4.30 -5.77 21.13
CA LYS A 37 -3.71 -6.85 21.95
C LYS A 37 -2.54 -7.55 21.22
N ILE A 38 -1.98 -6.94 20.15
CA ILE A 38 -0.93 -7.55 19.34
C ILE A 38 0.42 -6.92 19.65
N TYR A 39 0.52 -5.60 19.50
CA TYR A 39 1.78 -4.87 19.59
C TYR A 39 1.78 -3.78 20.67
N CYS A 40 2.96 -3.47 21.20
CA CYS A 40 3.20 -2.21 21.92
C CYS A 40 3.36 -1.05 20.90
N SER A 41 3.30 0.19 21.38
CA SER A 41 3.39 1.38 20.53
C SER A 41 4.68 1.40 19.70
N ASN A 42 5.82 1.03 20.30
CA ASN A 42 7.11 1.05 19.60
C ASN A 42 7.12 0.08 18.41
N HIS A 43 6.66 -1.16 18.61
CA HIS A 43 6.67 -2.17 17.54
C HIS A 43 5.63 -1.87 16.46
N ASN A 44 4.49 -1.28 16.82
CA ASN A 44 3.51 -0.83 15.86
C ASN A 44 4.07 0.30 14.97
N GLN A 45 4.65 1.33 15.59
CA GLN A 45 5.23 2.46 14.86
C GLN A 45 6.43 2.06 13.99
N TRP A 46 7.26 1.16 14.50
CA TRP A 46 8.45 0.70 13.78
C TRP A 46 8.15 0.02 12.44
N MET A 47 7.02 -0.67 12.33
CA MET A 47 6.64 -1.33 11.07
C MET A 47 5.97 -0.39 10.07
N GLY A 48 5.55 0.81 10.49
CA GLY A 48 4.88 1.78 9.63
C GLY A 48 5.62 2.08 8.32
N PRO A 49 6.93 2.39 8.33
CA PRO A 49 7.70 2.64 7.10
C PRO A 49 7.67 1.48 6.09
N HIS A 50 7.80 0.24 6.55
CA HIS A 50 7.78 -0.94 5.68
C HIS A 50 6.40 -1.16 5.05
N VAL A 51 5.33 -1.00 5.83
CA VAL A 51 3.96 -1.01 5.32
C VAL A 51 3.76 0.12 4.29
N GLY A 52 4.37 1.28 4.52
CA GLY A 52 4.39 2.41 3.59
C GLY A 52 5.00 2.08 2.23
N VAL A 53 6.08 1.28 2.19
CA VAL A 53 6.67 0.80 0.92
C VAL A 53 5.68 -0.06 0.15
N LEU A 54 5.05 -1.04 0.82
CA LEU A 54 4.04 -1.87 0.18
C LEU A 54 2.85 -1.05 -0.33
N GLN A 55 2.39 -0.08 0.48
CA GLN A 55 1.33 0.85 0.08
C GLN A 55 1.69 1.63 -1.17
N LYS A 56 2.93 2.14 -1.26
CA LYS A 56 3.41 2.88 -2.42
C LYS A 56 3.48 2.01 -3.68
N GLN A 57 3.92 0.76 -3.55
CA GLN A 57 3.95 -0.20 -4.67
C GLN A 57 2.54 -0.53 -5.21
N LEU A 58 1.52 -0.46 -4.36
CA LEU A 58 0.14 -0.74 -4.74
C LEU A 58 -0.67 0.53 -5.04
N GLU A 59 -0.07 1.71 -5.00
CA GLU A 59 -0.78 2.99 -5.07
C GLU A 59 -1.58 3.14 -6.37
N ALA A 60 -0.98 2.80 -7.51
CA ALA A 60 -1.66 2.85 -8.81
C ALA A 60 -2.88 1.94 -8.84
N ILE A 61 -2.72 0.68 -8.40
CA ILE A 61 -3.81 -0.29 -8.39
C ILE A 61 -4.90 0.12 -7.40
N ASN A 62 -4.52 0.62 -6.22
CA ASN A 62 -5.47 1.13 -5.23
C ASN A 62 -6.27 2.33 -5.78
N ALA A 63 -5.65 3.20 -6.58
CA ALA A 63 -6.34 4.30 -7.24
C ALA A 63 -7.31 3.80 -8.31
N MET A 64 -6.89 2.85 -9.15
CA MET A 64 -7.72 2.23 -10.19
C MET A 64 -8.93 1.50 -9.61
N LEU A 65 -8.76 0.82 -8.49
CA LEU A 65 -9.82 0.08 -7.81
C LEU A 65 -10.60 0.92 -6.80
N GLU A 66 -10.27 2.21 -6.66
CA GLU A 66 -10.84 3.11 -5.67
C GLU A 66 -10.86 2.53 -4.26
N VAL A 67 -9.78 1.85 -3.87
CA VAL A 67 -9.67 1.23 -2.55
C VAL A 67 -9.84 2.30 -1.47
N GLN A 68 -10.93 2.21 -0.72
CA GLN A 68 -11.28 3.17 0.32
C GLN A 68 -10.44 2.91 1.58
N PRO A 69 -9.53 3.83 1.97
CA PRO A 69 -8.80 3.69 3.22
C PRO A 69 -9.75 3.84 4.43
N ASP A 70 -9.37 3.30 5.58
CA ASP A 70 -10.16 3.47 6.82
C ASP A 70 -10.26 4.95 7.22
N ARG A 71 -9.23 5.73 6.93
CA ARG A 71 -9.19 7.17 7.18
C ARG A 71 -8.75 7.93 5.92
N GLY A 72 -9.46 9.02 5.64
CA GLY A 72 -9.16 9.87 4.49
C GLY A 72 -10.03 9.56 3.29
N VAL A 73 -9.53 9.89 2.11
CA VAL A 73 -10.23 9.77 0.83
C VAL A 73 -9.44 8.87 -0.12
N VAL A 74 -10.14 8.30 -1.07
CA VAL A 74 -9.51 7.62 -2.22
C VAL A 74 -8.64 8.64 -2.95
N ARG A 75 -7.34 8.34 -3.04
CA ARG A 75 -6.37 9.20 -3.73
C ARG A 75 -6.27 8.80 -5.19
N SER A 76 -6.11 9.79 -6.06
CA SER A 76 -5.63 9.53 -7.41
C SER A 76 -4.15 9.18 -7.39
N HIS A 77 -3.71 8.44 -8.39
CA HIS A 77 -2.31 8.18 -8.65
C HIS A 77 -1.87 8.92 -9.90
N VAL A 78 -0.70 9.56 -9.85
CA VAL A 78 -0.12 10.28 -11.00
C VAL A 78 1.00 9.45 -11.59
N PHE A 79 0.98 9.26 -12.89
CA PHE A 79 2.01 8.55 -13.63
C PHE A 79 2.38 9.33 -14.90
N GLU A 80 3.54 9.02 -15.47
CA GLU A 80 3.99 9.55 -16.75
C GLU A 80 3.69 8.52 -17.84
N GLY A 81 2.99 8.94 -18.88
CA GLY A 81 2.72 8.11 -20.05
C GLY A 81 3.93 7.97 -20.97
N ASP A 82 3.85 7.04 -21.91
CA ASP A 82 4.91 6.83 -22.92
C ASP A 82 5.11 8.06 -23.83
N ASP A 83 4.15 8.97 -23.86
CA ASP A 83 4.18 10.26 -24.56
C ASP A 83 4.87 11.38 -23.75
N GLY A 84 5.35 11.08 -22.54
CA GLY A 84 5.95 12.05 -21.63
C GLY A 84 4.93 12.97 -20.94
N VAL A 85 3.64 12.72 -21.13
CA VAL A 85 2.58 13.48 -20.46
C VAL A 85 2.25 12.83 -19.12
N ARG A 86 2.04 13.66 -18.10
CA ARG A 86 1.59 13.18 -16.78
C ARG A 86 0.08 13.05 -16.76
N TYR A 87 -0.37 11.92 -16.26
CA TYR A 87 -1.78 11.58 -16.10
C TYR A 87 -2.10 11.27 -14.64
N SER A 88 -3.33 11.59 -14.26
CA SER A 88 -3.92 11.18 -12.98
C SER A 88 -4.96 10.11 -13.24
N ILE A 89 -4.92 9.02 -12.48
CA ILE A 89 -5.92 7.94 -12.54
C ILE A 89 -6.66 7.83 -11.22
N LYS A 90 -7.98 7.68 -11.29
CA LYS A 90 -8.85 7.37 -10.18
C LYS A 90 -10.07 6.60 -10.68
N GLY A 91 -10.22 5.35 -10.27
CA GLY A 91 -11.20 4.45 -10.87
C GLY A 91 -10.95 4.28 -12.36
N SER A 92 -11.96 4.48 -13.15
CA SER A 92 -11.90 4.52 -14.63
C SER A 92 -11.51 5.88 -15.19
N ASP A 93 -11.43 6.92 -14.36
CA ASP A 93 -11.16 8.27 -14.82
C ASP A 93 -9.65 8.47 -14.98
N ILE A 94 -9.25 8.78 -16.20
CA ILE A 94 -7.89 9.16 -16.54
C ILE A 94 -7.94 10.58 -17.10
N SER A 95 -7.13 11.47 -16.53
CA SER A 95 -7.06 12.86 -16.98
C SER A 95 -5.62 13.36 -16.97
N PRO A 96 -5.25 14.31 -17.84
CA PRO A 96 -3.95 14.95 -17.75
C PRO A 96 -3.75 15.57 -16.37
N ALA A 97 -2.55 15.38 -15.80
CA ALA A 97 -2.13 15.94 -14.51
C ALA A 97 -0.87 16.77 -14.69
N PRO A 98 -0.99 18.03 -15.15
CA PRO A 98 0.15 18.87 -15.43
C PRO A 98 0.99 19.09 -14.17
N ASP A 99 2.30 19.17 -14.34
CA ASP A 99 3.20 19.56 -13.25
C ASP A 99 3.08 21.07 -12.99
N LEU A 100 2.20 21.39 -12.04
CA LEU A 100 1.92 22.79 -11.71
C LEU A 100 3.16 23.52 -11.16
N ASP A 101 4.07 22.81 -10.52
CA ASP A 101 5.32 23.41 -10.03
C ASP A 101 6.26 23.73 -11.17
N ALA A 102 6.48 22.78 -12.08
CA ALA A 102 7.30 23.00 -13.28
C ALA A 102 6.72 24.13 -14.16
N ILE A 103 5.39 24.16 -14.28
CA ILE A 103 4.71 25.25 -14.98
C ILE A 103 5.01 26.60 -14.31
N LEU A 104 4.86 26.70 -12.99
CA LEU A 104 5.06 27.95 -12.26
C LEU A 104 6.55 28.35 -12.15
N ASP A 105 7.47 27.38 -12.15
CA ASP A 105 8.91 27.64 -12.12
C ASP A 105 9.44 28.27 -13.42
N GLY A 106 8.72 28.07 -14.54
CA GLY A 106 9.01 28.70 -15.81
C GLY A 106 8.61 30.18 -15.90
N TYR A 107 7.97 30.75 -14.85
CA TYR A 107 7.51 32.14 -14.88
C TYR A 107 8.48 33.08 -14.22
N THR A 108 8.81 34.14 -14.97
CA THR A 108 9.59 35.28 -14.45
C THR A 108 8.63 36.39 -14.02
N LEU A 109 8.89 37.01 -12.88
CA LEU A 109 8.11 38.16 -12.40
C LEU A 109 8.12 39.30 -13.46
N GLY A 110 6.93 39.67 -13.90
CA GLY A 110 6.75 40.74 -14.89
C GLY A 110 6.44 40.26 -16.30
N GLU A 111 6.50 38.96 -16.58
CA GLU A 111 6.07 38.38 -17.86
C GLU A 111 4.63 37.89 -17.77
N SER A 112 3.89 38.01 -18.87
CA SER A 112 2.51 37.50 -18.98
C SER A 112 2.51 36.21 -19.78
N HIS A 113 2.09 35.12 -19.14
CA HIS A 113 1.98 33.81 -19.78
C HIS A 113 0.55 33.27 -19.65
N GLN A 114 0.13 32.47 -20.62
CA GLN A 114 -1.17 31.80 -20.59
C GLN A 114 -0.99 30.31 -20.27
N ILE A 115 -1.69 29.86 -19.25
CA ILE A 115 -1.73 28.45 -18.88
C ILE A 115 -3.16 27.94 -19.09
N LYS A 116 -3.26 26.72 -19.63
CA LYS A 116 -4.52 25.98 -19.66
C LYS A 116 -4.48 24.94 -18.54
N ILE A 117 -5.43 25.02 -17.64
CA ILE A 117 -5.56 24.07 -16.52
C ILE A 117 -6.98 23.56 -16.42
N ALA A 118 -7.12 22.33 -15.91
CA ALA A 118 -8.43 21.79 -15.61
C ALA A 118 -9.09 22.54 -14.44
N PRO A 119 -10.42 22.73 -14.45
CA PRO A 119 -11.11 23.42 -13.34
C PRO A 119 -10.83 22.80 -11.96
N GLY A 120 -10.62 21.49 -11.89
CA GLY A 120 -10.28 20.78 -10.65
C GLY A 120 -8.93 21.17 -10.05
N ASP A 121 -7.96 21.61 -10.87
CA ASP A 121 -6.61 21.99 -10.43
C ASP A 121 -6.53 23.47 -10.03
N LEU A 122 -7.57 24.25 -10.33
CA LEU A 122 -7.59 25.68 -10.09
C LEU A 122 -7.35 26.08 -8.62
N PRO A 123 -7.93 25.43 -7.61
CA PRO A 123 -7.65 25.76 -6.22
C PRO A 123 -6.17 25.55 -5.85
N LEU A 124 -5.58 24.48 -6.36
CA LEU A 124 -4.19 24.13 -6.07
C LEU A 124 -3.21 25.11 -6.71
N ILE A 125 -3.41 25.47 -7.98
CA ILE A 125 -2.54 26.42 -8.66
C ILE A 125 -2.65 27.82 -8.06
N LYS A 126 -3.84 28.25 -7.65
CA LYS A 126 -4.03 29.52 -6.93
C LYS A 126 -3.20 29.58 -5.64
N GLU A 127 -3.25 28.51 -4.85
CA GLU A 127 -2.50 28.46 -3.60
C GLU A 127 -0.98 28.45 -3.84
N ARG A 128 -0.49 27.67 -4.80
CA ARG A 128 0.94 27.62 -5.15
C ARG A 128 1.43 28.95 -5.74
N ALA A 129 0.66 29.58 -6.60
CA ALA A 129 0.99 30.91 -7.12
C ALA A 129 1.05 31.95 -6.01
N ARG A 130 0.09 31.93 -5.07
CA ARG A 130 0.07 32.79 -3.89
C ARG A 130 1.35 32.62 -3.03
N GLN A 131 1.78 31.38 -2.80
CA GLN A 131 2.99 31.06 -2.05
C GLN A 131 4.26 31.62 -2.74
N ARG A 132 4.25 31.73 -4.07
CA ARG A 132 5.34 32.27 -4.88
C ARG A 132 5.21 33.78 -5.18
N GLY A 133 4.19 34.45 -4.66
CA GLY A 133 3.92 35.86 -4.91
C GLY A 133 3.47 36.19 -6.33
N LEU A 134 3.03 35.16 -7.09
CA LEU A 134 2.52 35.34 -8.46
C LEU A 134 1.07 35.77 -8.44
N LYS A 135 0.69 36.71 -9.31
CA LYS A 135 -0.70 37.06 -9.58
C LYS A 135 -1.22 36.24 -10.75
N LEU A 136 -2.36 35.62 -10.55
CA LEU A 136 -3.09 34.89 -11.60
C LEU A 136 -4.33 35.67 -12.01
N ASP A 137 -4.44 35.99 -13.30
CA ASP A 137 -5.67 36.46 -13.92
C ASP A 137 -6.36 35.25 -14.54
N ILE A 138 -7.54 34.89 -14.02
CA ILE A 138 -8.24 33.70 -14.42
C ILE A 138 -9.29 34.06 -15.46
N VAL A 139 -9.15 33.49 -16.65
CA VAL A 139 -10.14 33.57 -17.71
C VAL A 139 -10.79 32.19 -17.87
N GLU A 140 -12.07 32.12 -17.53
CA GLU A 140 -12.82 30.88 -17.77
C GLU A 140 -13.12 30.79 -19.28
N MET A 141 -12.61 29.74 -19.89
CA MET A 141 -12.91 29.39 -21.26
C MET A 141 -13.92 28.23 -21.26
N ALA A 142 -14.89 28.28 -22.17
CA ALA A 142 -15.72 27.11 -22.41
C ALA A 142 -14.79 25.90 -22.70
N PRO A 143 -15.00 24.76 -22.06
CA PRO A 143 -14.18 23.60 -22.36
C PRO A 143 -14.31 23.29 -23.86
N PRO A 144 -13.19 23.20 -24.59
CA PRO A 144 -13.26 22.68 -25.94
C PRO A 144 -13.91 21.30 -25.86
N ALA A 145 -14.79 20.97 -26.80
CA ALA A 145 -15.27 19.62 -26.97
C ALA A 145 -14.08 18.76 -27.46
N VAL A 146 -13.19 18.42 -26.54
CA VAL A 146 -12.02 17.59 -26.83
C VAL A 146 -12.35 16.18 -26.35
N GLU A 147 -12.59 15.30 -27.31
CA GLU A 147 -12.57 13.87 -27.07
C GLU A 147 -11.11 13.46 -26.85
N PHE A 148 -10.72 13.23 -25.60
CA PHE A 148 -9.44 12.63 -25.30
C PHE A 148 -9.53 11.14 -25.63
N ARG A 149 -8.94 10.71 -26.72
CA ARG A 149 -8.55 9.31 -26.89
C ARG A 149 -7.24 9.10 -26.16
N VAL A 150 -7.32 8.51 -24.98
CA VAL A 150 -6.12 8.03 -24.29
C VAL A 150 -5.75 6.72 -24.97
N GLU A 151 -4.62 6.69 -25.66
CA GLU A 151 -4.02 5.45 -26.11
C GLU A 151 -3.78 4.53 -24.92
N PRO A 152 -3.85 3.20 -25.06
CA PRO A 152 -3.60 2.28 -23.96
C PRO A 152 -2.18 2.50 -23.41
N HIS A 153 -2.09 3.03 -22.20
CA HIS A 153 -0.80 3.21 -21.52
C HIS A 153 -0.42 1.94 -20.78
N LYS A 154 0.85 1.56 -20.91
CA LYS A 154 1.42 0.45 -20.17
C LYS A 154 1.98 0.96 -18.85
N ILE A 155 1.32 0.66 -17.75
CA ILE A 155 1.83 0.95 -16.42
C ILE A 155 2.71 -0.22 -15.98
N SER A 156 4.00 0.03 -15.77
CA SER A 156 4.92 -0.94 -15.20
C SER A 156 4.90 -0.81 -13.68
N LEU A 157 4.48 -1.87 -13.00
CA LEU A 157 4.46 -1.93 -11.55
C LEU A 157 5.65 -2.75 -11.05
N MET A 158 6.51 -2.14 -10.24
CA MET A 158 7.54 -2.87 -9.49
C MET A 158 6.94 -3.30 -8.16
N GLN A 159 6.86 -4.61 -7.95
CA GLN A 159 6.37 -5.20 -6.71
C GLN A 159 7.45 -6.08 -6.08
N GLY A 160 7.48 -6.15 -4.75
CA GLY A 160 8.43 -6.96 -4.00
C GLY A 160 9.60 -6.16 -3.46
N GLY A 161 10.77 -6.80 -3.38
CA GLY A 161 11.92 -6.28 -2.67
C GLY A 161 11.83 -6.50 -1.16
N ASP A 162 12.95 -6.31 -0.52
CA ASP A 162 13.17 -6.72 0.88
C ASP A 162 12.21 -6.05 1.87
N GLU A 163 11.96 -4.77 1.73
CA GLU A 163 11.07 -4.03 2.63
C GLU A 163 9.60 -4.41 2.44
N ALA A 164 9.18 -4.63 1.20
CA ALA A 164 7.83 -5.10 0.91
C ALA A 164 7.61 -6.53 1.45
N MET A 165 8.60 -7.41 1.30
CA MET A 165 8.55 -8.77 1.85
C MET A 165 8.51 -8.77 3.37
N ARG A 166 9.20 -7.84 4.02
CA ARG A 166 9.10 -7.63 5.48
C ARG A 166 7.71 -7.17 5.88
N ALA A 167 7.11 -6.25 5.12
CA ALA A 167 5.73 -5.83 5.34
C ALA A 167 4.75 -6.99 5.20
N VAL A 168 4.91 -7.85 4.20
CA VAL A 168 4.08 -9.05 4.02
C VAL A 168 4.25 -10.02 5.19
N ALA A 169 5.48 -10.25 5.66
CA ALA A 169 5.73 -11.09 6.84
C ALA A 169 5.07 -10.50 8.11
N TYR A 170 5.14 -9.19 8.28
CA TYR A 170 4.44 -8.49 9.36
C TYR A 170 2.93 -8.66 9.28
N LEU A 171 2.34 -8.50 8.09
CA LEU A 171 0.92 -8.74 7.85
C LEU A 171 0.53 -10.17 8.24
N ALA A 172 1.27 -11.16 7.75
CA ALA A 172 1.04 -12.56 8.07
C ALA A 172 1.08 -12.80 9.59
N LEU A 173 2.10 -12.28 10.28
CA LEU A 173 2.22 -12.40 11.74
C LEU A 173 1.09 -11.70 12.48
N THR A 174 0.63 -10.55 11.99
CA THR A 174 -0.51 -9.81 12.55
C THR A 174 -1.81 -10.62 12.43
N PHE A 175 -2.03 -11.27 11.30
CA PHE A 175 -3.17 -12.19 11.11
C PHE A 175 -3.09 -13.38 12.06
N VAL A 176 -1.93 -14.04 12.16
CA VAL A 176 -1.73 -15.14 13.13
C VAL A 176 -2.02 -14.65 14.54
N ALA A 177 -1.54 -13.46 14.92
CA ALA A 177 -1.77 -12.92 16.26
C ALA A 177 -3.24 -12.55 16.52
N HIS A 178 -3.96 -12.16 15.49
CA HIS A 178 -5.37 -11.83 15.61
C HIS A 178 -6.24 -13.07 15.78
N PHE A 179 -6.05 -14.10 14.96
CA PHE A 179 -6.90 -15.29 14.94
C PHE A 179 -6.38 -16.40 15.87
N TRP A 180 -5.07 -16.52 16.01
CA TRP A 180 -4.40 -17.56 16.83
C TRP A 180 -3.38 -16.93 17.79
N PRO A 181 -3.82 -16.13 18.78
CA PRO A 181 -2.94 -15.34 19.63
C PRO A 181 -1.92 -16.17 20.43
N GLN A 182 -2.26 -17.41 20.77
CA GLN A 182 -1.32 -18.32 21.45
C GLN A 182 -0.23 -18.82 20.50
N VAL A 183 -0.58 -19.14 19.26
CA VAL A 183 0.36 -19.55 18.22
C VAL A 183 1.34 -18.41 17.92
N ALA A 184 0.85 -17.16 17.81
CA ALA A 184 1.72 -16.02 17.61
C ALA A 184 2.77 -15.82 18.71
N ARG A 185 2.53 -16.33 19.92
CA ARG A 185 3.43 -16.24 21.07
C ARG A 185 4.35 -17.46 21.22
N ALA A 186 4.07 -18.53 20.48
CA ALA A 186 4.84 -19.75 20.56
C ALA A 186 6.30 -19.55 20.11
N PRO A 187 7.25 -20.32 20.67
CA PRO A 187 8.66 -20.27 20.25
C PRO A 187 8.89 -20.58 18.77
N GLY A 188 8.03 -21.38 18.15
CA GLY A 188 8.13 -21.74 16.74
C GLY A 188 8.07 -20.55 15.76
N LEU A 189 7.57 -19.38 16.22
CA LEU A 189 7.58 -18.14 15.44
C LEU A 189 8.69 -17.16 15.84
N ALA A 190 9.66 -17.60 16.66
CA ALA A 190 10.75 -16.74 17.11
C ALA A 190 11.55 -16.17 15.93
N ALA A 191 11.86 -17.00 14.97
CA ALA A 191 12.70 -16.62 13.85
C ALA A 191 12.06 -15.54 12.95
N ILE A 192 10.76 -15.57 12.67
CA ILE A 192 10.10 -14.49 11.94
C ILE A 192 10.07 -13.20 12.77
N LYS A 193 9.91 -13.29 14.08
CA LYS A 193 9.97 -12.12 14.97
C LYS A 193 11.35 -11.50 15.00
N ASP A 194 12.41 -12.33 15.00
CA ASP A 194 13.80 -11.89 14.97
C ASP A 194 14.15 -11.25 13.62
N MET A 195 13.67 -11.81 12.51
CA MET A 195 13.79 -11.20 11.19
C MET A 195 13.13 -9.79 11.18
N LEU A 196 11.94 -9.67 11.74
CA LEU A 196 11.25 -8.38 11.82
C LEU A 196 12.01 -7.39 12.71
N ARG A 197 12.66 -7.84 13.81
CA ARG A 197 13.46 -6.98 14.70
C ARG A 197 14.80 -6.57 14.12
N SER A 198 15.53 -7.51 13.54
CA SER A 198 16.93 -7.31 13.12
C SER A 198 17.08 -6.50 11.86
N GLY A 199 16.00 -6.31 11.12
CA GLY A 199 16.10 -5.72 9.82
C GLY A 199 16.82 -6.59 8.79
N LEU A 200 17.22 -7.80 9.16
CA LEU A 200 17.78 -8.75 8.23
C LEU A 200 16.70 -9.17 7.25
N VAL A 201 17.00 -8.94 6.00
CA VAL A 201 16.15 -9.30 4.91
C VAL A 201 16.60 -10.62 4.36
N TYR A 202 15.63 -11.39 3.94
CA TYR A 202 15.89 -12.55 3.12
C TYR A 202 16.50 -12.08 1.79
N ALA A 203 17.74 -12.47 1.53
CA ALA A 203 18.32 -12.32 0.20
C ALA A 203 17.57 -13.28 -0.74
N GLY A 204 16.43 -12.82 -1.24
CA GLY A 204 15.72 -13.52 -2.29
C GLY A 204 16.60 -13.53 -3.52
N THR A 205 16.93 -14.71 -3.98
CA THR A 205 17.43 -14.83 -5.35
C THR A 205 16.26 -14.48 -6.27
N ASP A 206 16.48 -13.73 -7.31
CA ASP A 206 15.49 -13.43 -8.37
C ASP A 206 14.94 -14.68 -9.08
N SER A 207 15.25 -15.84 -8.58
CA SER A 207 14.83 -17.12 -9.07
C SER A 207 13.53 -17.55 -8.42
N ILE A 208 12.46 -17.50 -9.20
CA ILE A 208 11.13 -18.06 -8.92
C ILE A 208 11.19 -19.55 -8.51
N ALA A 209 12.30 -20.21 -8.76
CA ALA A 209 12.50 -21.64 -8.54
C ALA A 209 13.44 -22.00 -7.38
N ALA A 210 13.88 -21.03 -6.57
CA ALA A 210 14.72 -21.37 -5.43
C ALA A 210 13.89 -22.08 -4.36
N PRO A 211 14.33 -23.25 -3.84
CA PRO A 211 13.67 -23.88 -2.71
C PRO A 211 13.65 -22.90 -1.55
N LEU A 212 12.53 -22.86 -0.82
CA LEU A 212 12.44 -22.13 0.44
C LEU A 212 13.66 -22.47 1.28
N PRO A 213 14.42 -21.49 1.79
CA PRO A 213 15.50 -21.80 2.71
C PRO A 213 14.95 -22.55 3.92
N ALA A 214 15.78 -23.30 4.60
CA ALA A 214 15.39 -24.08 5.78
C ALA A 214 14.71 -23.23 6.88
N SER A 215 14.93 -21.90 6.85
CA SER A 215 14.26 -20.93 7.69
C SER A 215 12.83 -20.59 7.24
N GLY A 216 12.46 -20.84 6.00
CA GLY A 216 11.09 -20.87 5.46
C GLY A 216 10.23 -19.62 5.64
N PHE A 217 10.81 -18.41 5.72
CA PHE A 217 10.03 -17.29 6.24
C PHE A 217 9.10 -16.64 5.25
N VAL A 218 9.60 -16.20 4.12
CA VAL A 218 8.78 -15.52 3.11
C VAL A 218 9.28 -15.91 1.74
N ALA A 219 8.38 -16.35 0.89
CA ALA A 219 8.68 -16.61 -0.50
C ALA A 219 7.62 -15.95 -1.38
N TRP A 220 8.05 -15.47 -2.52
CA TRP A 220 7.17 -14.99 -3.56
C TRP A 220 6.85 -16.14 -4.52
N SER A 221 5.58 -16.30 -4.84
CA SER A 221 5.12 -17.22 -5.87
C SER A 221 4.21 -16.49 -6.84
N PRO A 222 4.29 -16.75 -8.16
CA PRO A 222 3.31 -16.26 -9.10
C PRO A 222 1.88 -16.68 -8.70
N ALA A 223 0.92 -15.79 -8.88
CA ALA A 223 -0.49 -16.07 -8.55
C ALA A 223 -1.05 -17.31 -9.26
N LEU A 224 -0.48 -17.66 -10.40
CA LEU A 224 -0.85 -18.85 -11.20
C LEU A 224 -0.65 -20.19 -10.46
N ASP A 225 0.25 -20.21 -9.47
CA ASP A 225 0.56 -21.41 -8.69
C ASP A 225 -0.25 -21.47 -7.38
N ALA A 226 -1.07 -20.46 -7.12
CA ALA A 226 -1.90 -20.46 -5.91
C ALA A 226 -3.07 -21.45 -6.06
N PRO A 227 -3.34 -22.28 -5.05
CA PRO A 227 -4.53 -23.11 -5.04
C PRO A 227 -5.79 -22.24 -5.21
N PRO A 228 -6.77 -22.66 -6.02
CA PRO A 228 -7.99 -21.88 -6.29
C PRO A 228 -8.72 -21.43 -5.02
N GLU A 229 -8.65 -22.22 -3.95
CA GLU A 229 -9.26 -21.94 -2.65
C GLU A 229 -8.62 -20.72 -1.94
N LEU A 230 -7.42 -20.33 -2.36
CA LEU A 230 -6.69 -19.19 -1.81
C LEU A 230 -6.99 -17.89 -2.58
N LEU A 231 -7.68 -17.99 -3.70
CA LEU A 231 -8.06 -16.82 -4.49
C LEU A 231 -9.32 -16.17 -3.89
N HIS A 232 -9.39 -14.85 -3.99
CA HIS A 232 -10.59 -14.13 -3.56
C HIS A 232 -11.78 -14.51 -4.43
N PRO A 233 -12.95 -14.84 -3.86
CA PRO A 233 -14.09 -15.34 -4.65
C PRO A 233 -14.61 -14.36 -5.70
N THR A 234 -14.34 -13.06 -5.55
CA THR A 234 -14.74 -12.01 -6.50
C THR A 234 -13.63 -11.67 -7.52
N GLY A 235 -12.50 -12.35 -7.49
CA GLY A 235 -11.36 -12.07 -8.37
C GLY A 235 -10.53 -10.85 -7.96
N LEU A 236 -11.15 -9.77 -7.50
CA LEU A 236 -10.46 -8.55 -7.09
C LEU A 236 -10.50 -8.42 -5.56
N GLY A 237 -9.35 -8.38 -4.93
CA GLY A 237 -9.28 -8.20 -3.49
C GLY A 237 -7.99 -8.70 -2.85
N HIS A 238 -7.84 -8.41 -1.57
CA HIS A 238 -6.75 -8.94 -0.77
C HIS A 238 -7.21 -10.19 -0.05
N THR A 239 -6.40 -11.23 -0.06
CA THR A 239 -6.69 -12.47 0.64
C THR A 239 -5.53 -12.84 1.57
N VAL A 240 -5.85 -13.18 2.81
CA VAL A 240 -4.90 -13.78 3.74
C VAL A 240 -5.50 -15.09 4.24
N VAL A 241 -4.85 -16.20 3.94
CA VAL A 241 -5.26 -17.53 4.38
C VAL A 241 -4.22 -18.07 5.35
N LEU A 242 -4.69 -18.47 6.53
CA LEU A 242 -3.87 -19.13 7.52
C LEU A 242 -4.20 -20.61 7.55
N CYS A 243 -3.19 -21.45 7.48
CA CYS A 243 -3.36 -22.89 7.63
C CYS A 243 -2.21 -23.50 8.42
N VAL A 244 -2.44 -24.72 8.90
CA VAL A 244 -1.40 -25.54 9.52
C VAL A 244 -1.20 -26.75 8.64
N ARG A 245 0.03 -26.98 8.18
CA ARG A 245 0.38 -28.12 7.35
C ARG A 245 1.71 -28.71 7.83
N ALA A 246 1.74 -29.99 8.09
CA ALA A 246 2.92 -30.70 8.56
C ALA A 246 3.60 -30.05 9.79
N GLY A 247 2.81 -29.51 10.73
CA GLY A 247 3.29 -28.83 11.92
C GLY A 247 3.81 -27.41 11.70
N LEU A 248 3.72 -26.89 10.47
CA LEU A 248 4.09 -25.53 10.12
C LEU A 248 2.85 -24.63 10.06
N VAL A 249 2.98 -23.41 10.53
CA VAL A 249 2.01 -22.34 10.30
C VAL A 249 2.35 -21.67 8.99
N LEU A 250 1.43 -21.73 8.05
CA LEU A 250 1.56 -21.11 6.74
C LEU A 250 0.57 -19.95 6.62
N ALA A 251 1.05 -18.83 6.14
CA ALA A 251 0.23 -17.69 5.78
C ALA A 251 0.42 -17.39 4.29
N TYR A 252 -0.65 -17.52 3.54
CA TYR A 252 -0.70 -17.09 2.14
C TYR A 252 -1.29 -15.69 2.10
N VAL A 253 -0.52 -14.75 1.57
CA VAL A 253 -0.95 -13.36 1.43
C VAL A 253 -0.99 -13.05 -0.05
N SER A 254 -2.18 -12.84 -0.57
CA SER A 254 -2.40 -12.36 -1.93
C SER A 254 -2.88 -10.91 -1.87
N LEU A 255 -2.15 -10.04 -2.54
CA LEU A 255 -2.47 -8.63 -2.61
C LEU A 255 -2.99 -8.32 -3.99
N ILE A 256 -4.31 -8.07 -4.07
CA ILE A 256 -5.02 -7.82 -5.32
C ILE A 256 -4.86 -8.99 -6.28
N ASN A 257 -5.73 -9.95 -6.15
CA ASN A 257 -5.84 -11.05 -7.11
C ASN A 257 -6.31 -10.44 -8.44
N LEU A 258 -5.37 -10.21 -9.35
CA LEU A 258 -5.62 -9.84 -10.74
C LEU A 258 -5.55 -11.08 -11.61
#